data_baa4430f9aa00e237a245c5aeb6c6c61
#
_entry.id   baa4430f9aa00e237a245c5aeb6c6c61
#
_cell.length_a   1.000
_cell.length_b   1.000
_cell.length_c   1.000
_cell.angle_alpha   90.00
_cell.angle_beta   90.00
_cell.angle_gamma   90.00
#
_symmetry.space_group_name_H-M   'P 1'
#
loop_
_entity.id
_entity.type
_entity.pdbx_description
1 polymer ?
#
loop_
_entity_poly.entity_id
_entity_poly.type
_entity_poly.pdbx_seq_one_letter_code
_entity_poly.pdbx_strand_id
1 'polypeptide(L)'
;MTPIALRTAAPLDTGSCAAELADLQPGSPIPRELALRLIRCTDDDLPILLSSARAARDNFKAGIITYSRKVFLPLTNLCRDYCGYCTFRRDPGQAGAHTMTPEEVLAVTDAGEKLGCTEALFSLGDKPELLFPEMRETLRQLGYKSTLHYLEAMCELVLRETSLLPHPNPGLLSAEWIERLAAVSSSMGLMLETTNAGLLAPGAAHDNAPDKLPEKRLRTIEEAGKQRVPFTTGLLI
;
A
#
# COMPACT_ATOMS: atom_id res chain seq x y z
N MET A 1 -17.72 10.17 29.18
CA MET A 1 -16.74 10.02 28.10
C MET A 1 -16.02 11.34 27.96
N THR A 2 -14.78 11.42 28.43
CA THR A 2 -13.95 12.62 28.32
C THR A 2 -13.39 12.69 26.91
N PRO A 3 -13.57 13.78 26.15
CA PRO A 3 -13.00 13.88 24.81
C PRO A 3 -11.47 13.87 24.94
N ILE A 4 -10.83 13.02 24.14
CA ILE A 4 -9.37 13.02 23.97
C ILE A 4 -9.02 14.40 23.43
N ALA A 5 -8.43 15.25 24.26
CA ALA A 5 -7.90 16.54 23.85
C ALA A 5 -6.79 16.25 22.81
N LEU A 6 -7.07 16.54 21.56
CA LEU A 6 -6.03 16.72 20.55
C LEU A 6 -5.04 17.72 21.16
N ARG A 7 -3.81 17.25 21.46
CA ARG A 7 -2.73 18.15 21.82
C ARG A 7 -2.60 19.14 20.66
N THR A 8 -3.08 20.34 20.86
CA THR A 8 -2.78 21.46 19.97
C THR A 8 -1.26 21.57 19.95
N ALA A 9 -0.66 21.17 18.83
CA ALA A 9 0.75 21.44 18.62
C ALA A 9 0.96 22.95 18.78
N ALA A 10 2.04 23.34 19.46
CA ALA A 10 2.44 24.75 19.53
C ALA A 10 2.39 25.37 18.13
N PRO A 11 2.01 26.65 17.98
CA PRO A 11 2.03 27.30 16.69
C PRO A 11 3.44 27.19 16.15
N LEU A 12 3.60 26.47 15.04
CA LEU A 12 4.86 26.40 14.32
C LEU A 12 5.04 27.74 13.61
N ASP A 13 6.29 28.22 13.64
CA ASP A 13 6.72 29.36 12.84
C ASP A 13 6.30 29.14 11.38
N THR A 14 5.41 30.00 10.88
CA THR A 14 4.93 30.00 9.50
C THR A 14 5.76 30.95 8.63
N GLY A 15 6.96 31.34 9.07
CA GLY A 15 7.90 32.11 8.26
C GLY A 15 8.26 31.37 6.97
N SER A 16 8.60 32.15 5.94
CA SER A 16 9.03 31.60 4.64
C SER A 16 10.19 30.60 4.81
N CYS A 17 10.06 29.44 4.20
CA CYS A 17 11.09 28.39 4.16
C CYS A 17 12.02 28.54 2.95
N ALA A 18 11.88 29.61 2.17
CA ALA A 18 12.58 29.78 0.89
C ALA A 18 14.11 29.76 1.01
N ALA A 19 14.67 30.45 2.02
CA ALA A 19 16.11 30.50 2.23
C ALA A 19 16.67 29.12 2.60
N GLU A 20 16.00 28.40 3.52
CA GLU A 20 16.41 27.07 3.96
C GLU A 20 16.30 26.03 2.85
N LEU A 21 15.28 26.15 1.98
CA LEU A 21 15.14 25.29 0.79
C LEU A 21 16.23 25.58 -0.24
N ALA A 22 16.64 26.83 -0.40
CA ALA A 22 17.74 27.21 -1.31
C ALA A 22 19.11 26.64 -0.85
N ASP A 23 19.31 26.50 0.46
CA ASP A 23 20.55 25.97 1.05
C ASP A 23 20.58 24.43 1.09
N LEU A 24 19.44 23.76 0.87
CA LEU A 24 19.39 22.30 0.84
C LEU A 24 20.09 21.75 -0.40
N GLN A 25 21.10 20.92 -0.16
CA GLN A 25 21.70 20.13 -1.25
C GLN A 25 20.72 19.05 -1.71
N PRO A 26 20.47 18.90 -3.03
CA PRO A 26 19.62 17.87 -3.54
C PRO A 26 20.04 16.47 -3.07
N GLY A 27 19.13 15.73 -2.42
CA GLY A 27 19.40 14.40 -1.87
C GLY A 27 19.91 14.37 -0.43
N SER A 28 20.14 15.53 0.22
CA SER A 28 20.43 15.59 1.64
C SER A 28 19.18 15.32 2.49
N PRO A 29 19.31 14.66 3.66
CA PRO A 29 18.20 14.52 4.59
C PRO A 29 17.65 15.87 5.02
N ILE A 30 16.32 16.00 5.02
CA ILE A 30 15.64 17.21 5.52
C ILE A 30 15.56 17.11 7.05
N PRO A 31 16.03 18.13 7.80
CA PRO A 31 15.87 18.19 9.25
C PRO A 31 14.38 18.10 9.64
N ARG A 32 14.08 17.41 10.76
CA ARG A 32 12.70 17.19 11.21
C ARG A 32 11.91 18.50 11.35
N GLU A 33 12.50 19.50 11.94
CA GLU A 33 11.88 20.81 12.19
C GLU A 33 11.51 21.49 10.87
N LEU A 34 12.42 21.45 9.90
CA LEU A 34 12.15 21.95 8.56
C LEU A 34 11.06 21.15 7.87
N ALA A 35 11.08 19.81 7.93
CA ALA A 35 10.02 18.97 7.36
C ALA A 35 8.63 19.30 7.91
N LEU A 36 8.51 19.54 9.23
CA LEU A 36 7.26 19.94 9.88
C LEU A 36 6.76 21.33 9.44
N ARG A 37 7.64 22.23 9.05
CA ARG A 37 7.26 23.54 8.47
C ARG A 37 6.88 23.39 7.00
N LEU A 38 7.67 22.64 6.23
CA LEU A 38 7.41 22.40 4.79
C LEU A 38 6.06 21.74 4.51
N ILE A 39 5.60 20.81 5.35
CA ILE A 39 4.28 20.19 5.18
C ILE A 39 3.11 21.19 5.37
N ARG A 40 3.40 22.37 5.88
CA ARG A 40 2.46 23.47 6.12
C ARG A 40 2.87 24.75 5.40
N CYS A 41 3.73 24.64 4.39
CA CYS A 41 4.18 25.81 3.64
C CYS A 41 2.99 26.53 3.02
N THR A 42 3.14 27.84 2.86
CA THR A 42 2.15 28.68 2.18
C THR A 42 2.20 28.47 0.66
N ASP A 43 1.16 28.93 -0.02
CA ASP A 43 1.12 28.89 -1.50
C ASP A 43 2.28 29.70 -2.11
N ASP A 44 2.77 30.72 -1.42
CA ASP A 44 3.92 31.54 -1.88
C ASP A 44 5.23 30.76 -1.86
N ASP A 45 5.43 29.86 -0.89
CA ASP A 45 6.63 29.00 -0.77
C ASP A 45 6.53 27.72 -1.60
N LEU A 46 5.33 27.32 -2.01
CA LEU A 46 5.10 26.06 -2.74
C LEU A 46 5.92 25.93 -4.04
N PRO A 47 6.06 26.97 -4.90
CA PRO A 47 6.88 26.89 -6.09
C PRO A 47 8.36 26.56 -5.81
N ILE A 48 8.91 27.10 -4.72
CA ILE A 48 10.30 26.85 -4.31
C ILE A 48 10.44 25.42 -3.80
N LEU A 49 9.49 24.95 -2.97
CA LEU A 49 9.45 23.58 -2.49
C LEU A 49 9.39 22.57 -3.65
N LEU A 50 8.51 22.79 -4.63
CA LEU A 50 8.40 21.95 -5.82
C LEU A 50 9.67 21.96 -6.68
N SER A 51 10.31 23.11 -6.81
CA SER A 51 11.60 23.24 -7.52
C SER A 51 12.72 22.46 -6.83
N SER A 52 12.80 22.55 -5.50
CA SER A 52 13.79 21.81 -4.69
C SER A 52 13.54 20.29 -4.75
N ALA A 53 12.29 19.86 -4.66
CA ALA A 53 11.91 18.45 -4.80
C ALA A 53 12.25 17.91 -6.21
N ARG A 54 12.03 18.72 -7.27
CA ARG A 54 12.43 18.38 -8.63
C ARG A 54 13.94 18.25 -8.76
N ALA A 55 14.72 19.18 -8.22
CA ALA A 55 16.18 19.13 -8.24
C ALA A 55 16.69 17.86 -7.52
N ALA A 56 16.12 17.51 -6.37
CA ALA A 56 16.45 16.28 -5.65
C ALA A 56 16.17 15.02 -6.49
N ARG A 57 15.01 14.95 -7.16
CA ARG A 57 14.69 13.86 -8.07
C ARG A 57 15.67 13.79 -9.24
N ASP A 58 15.96 14.91 -9.86
CA ASP A 58 16.77 14.99 -11.09
C ASP A 58 18.23 14.58 -10.86
N ASN A 59 18.72 14.60 -9.63
CA ASN A 59 20.01 14.00 -9.25
C ASN A 59 20.07 12.49 -9.52
N PHE A 60 18.94 11.80 -9.49
CA PHE A 60 18.88 10.36 -9.66
C PHE A 60 18.30 9.93 -11.01
N LYS A 61 17.35 10.70 -11.55
CA LYS A 61 16.63 10.40 -12.79
C LYS A 61 16.28 11.68 -13.55
N ALA A 62 17.30 12.40 -14.00
CA ALA A 62 17.14 13.70 -14.68
C ALA A 62 16.19 13.61 -15.89
N GLY A 63 15.11 14.39 -15.84
CA GLY A 63 14.15 14.51 -16.94
C GLY A 63 13.32 13.26 -17.26
N ILE A 64 13.45 12.17 -16.48
CA ILE A 64 12.72 10.92 -16.71
C ILE A 64 11.61 10.76 -15.67
N ILE A 65 10.37 10.58 -16.14
CA ILE A 65 9.24 10.15 -15.34
C ILE A 65 8.83 8.77 -15.83
N THR A 66 8.86 7.78 -14.93
CA THR A 66 8.43 6.41 -15.25
C THR A 66 7.01 6.19 -14.77
N TYR A 67 6.26 5.40 -15.50
CA TYR A 67 4.95 4.90 -15.10
C TYR A 67 4.82 3.43 -15.51
N SER A 68 3.97 2.68 -14.80
CA SER A 68 3.63 1.32 -15.15
C SER A 68 2.14 1.24 -15.50
N ARG A 69 1.83 0.66 -16.65
CA ARG A 69 0.45 0.29 -16.99
C ARG A 69 0.11 -1.00 -16.27
N LYS A 70 -0.93 -0.96 -15.44
CA LYS A 70 -1.34 -2.11 -14.63
C LYS A 70 -2.78 -2.47 -14.86
N VAL A 71 -3.08 -3.77 -14.84
CA VAL A 71 -4.44 -4.22 -14.55
C VAL A 71 -4.62 -4.27 -13.04
N PHE A 72 -5.82 -3.94 -12.57
CA PHE A 72 -6.19 -4.02 -11.17
C PHE A 72 -7.00 -5.30 -10.93
N LEU A 73 -6.49 -6.16 -10.08
CA LEU A 73 -7.08 -7.44 -9.71
C LEU A 73 -7.52 -7.40 -8.24
N PRO A 74 -8.78 -7.05 -7.96
CA PRO A 74 -9.34 -7.07 -6.61
C PRO A 74 -9.63 -8.52 -6.19
N LEU A 75 -8.58 -9.31 -5.91
CA LEU A 75 -8.68 -10.76 -5.74
C LEU A 75 -9.76 -11.17 -4.74
N THR A 76 -9.88 -10.43 -3.63
CA THR A 76 -11.05 -10.47 -2.75
C THR A 76 -11.23 -9.11 -2.07
N ASN A 77 -12.47 -8.66 -1.96
CA ASN A 77 -12.81 -7.45 -1.20
C ASN A 77 -13.34 -7.74 0.22
N LEU A 78 -13.37 -9.02 0.61
CA LEU A 78 -13.56 -9.40 2.00
C LEU A 78 -12.27 -9.09 2.77
N CYS A 79 -12.37 -8.41 3.90
CA CYS A 79 -11.21 -8.00 4.69
C CYS A 79 -11.54 -8.06 6.18
N ARG A 80 -10.62 -8.54 7.00
CA ARG A 80 -10.81 -8.52 8.46
C ARG A 80 -10.57 -7.16 9.11
N ASP A 81 -9.90 -6.23 8.40
CA ASP A 81 -9.68 -4.88 8.86
C ASP A 81 -10.85 -3.97 8.49
N TYR A 82 -11.38 -3.24 9.48
CA TYR A 82 -12.48 -2.28 9.31
C TYR A 82 -11.95 -0.85 9.31
N CYS A 83 -11.18 -0.48 8.28
CA CYS A 83 -10.66 0.88 8.16
C CYS A 83 -11.78 1.87 7.83
N GLY A 84 -11.92 2.94 8.60
CA GLY A 84 -13.02 3.90 8.48
C GLY A 84 -13.10 4.66 7.15
N TYR A 85 -12.02 4.70 6.39
CA TYR A 85 -11.92 5.33 5.06
C TYR A 85 -12.05 4.34 3.89
N CYS A 86 -12.11 3.02 4.17
CA CYS A 86 -12.06 2.02 3.11
C CYS A 86 -13.40 1.88 2.39
N THR A 87 -13.44 2.23 1.11
CA THR A 87 -14.62 2.05 0.24
C THR A 87 -14.64 0.70 -0.48
N PHE A 88 -13.52 -0.03 -0.44
CA PHE A 88 -13.31 -1.30 -1.13
C PHE A 88 -13.90 -2.49 -0.37
N ARG A 89 -13.73 -2.51 0.96
CA ARG A 89 -14.12 -3.63 1.83
C ARG A 89 -15.62 -3.93 1.77
N ARG A 90 -15.93 -5.24 1.80
CA ARG A 90 -17.30 -5.77 1.98
C ARG A 90 -17.32 -6.88 3.03
N ASP A 91 -18.44 -7.05 3.70
CA ASP A 91 -18.75 -8.24 4.49
C ASP A 91 -19.36 -9.34 3.61
N PRO A 92 -19.22 -10.62 4.00
CA PRO A 92 -19.94 -11.71 3.34
C PRO A 92 -21.45 -11.42 3.25
N GLY A 93 -22.04 -11.65 2.08
CA GLY A 93 -23.46 -11.39 1.82
C GLY A 93 -23.82 -9.94 1.51
N GLN A 94 -22.92 -8.99 1.66
CA GLN A 94 -23.17 -7.63 1.18
C GLN A 94 -23.15 -7.56 -0.35
N ALA A 95 -23.92 -6.62 -0.91
CA ALA A 95 -23.90 -6.35 -2.35
C ALA A 95 -22.48 -6.01 -2.81
N GLY A 96 -21.98 -6.71 -3.84
CA GLY A 96 -20.65 -6.56 -4.37
C GLY A 96 -19.53 -7.26 -3.56
N ALA A 97 -19.85 -8.04 -2.51
CA ALA A 97 -18.89 -8.94 -1.88
C ALA A 97 -18.44 -10.00 -2.89
N HIS A 98 -17.15 -10.11 -3.14
CA HIS A 98 -16.62 -10.96 -4.18
C HIS A 98 -15.20 -11.45 -3.90
N THR A 99 -14.94 -12.67 -4.32
CA THR A 99 -13.60 -13.25 -4.46
C THR A 99 -13.49 -13.75 -5.90
N MET A 100 -12.53 -13.21 -6.64
CA MET A 100 -12.33 -13.56 -8.04
C MET A 100 -11.98 -15.04 -8.19
N THR A 101 -12.52 -15.67 -9.23
CA THR A 101 -12.12 -17.01 -9.66
C THR A 101 -10.86 -16.93 -10.54
N PRO A 102 -10.13 -18.05 -10.78
CA PRO A 102 -9.02 -18.08 -11.72
C PRO A 102 -9.39 -17.60 -13.13
N GLU A 103 -10.59 -17.94 -13.60
CA GLU A 103 -11.09 -17.52 -14.91
C GLU A 103 -11.32 -16.00 -14.99
N GLU A 104 -11.82 -15.40 -13.91
CA GLU A 104 -12.00 -13.94 -13.82
C GLU A 104 -10.66 -13.23 -13.78
N VAL A 105 -9.65 -13.77 -13.08
CA VAL A 105 -8.28 -13.25 -13.08
C VAL A 105 -7.71 -13.27 -14.50
N LEU A 106 -7.82 -14.38 -15.21
CA LEU A 106 -7.35 -14.49 -16.61
C LEU A 106 -8.09 -13.55 -17.55
N ALA A 107 -9.40 -13.42 -17.42
CA ALA A 107 -10.19 -12.51 -18.27
C ALA A 107 -9.72 -11.06 -18.14
N VAL A 108 -9.41 -10.60 -16.91
CA VAL A 108 -8.90 -9.25 -16.67
C VAL A 108 -7.47 -9.09 -17.18
N THR A 109 -6.61 -10.07 -16.97
CA THR A 109 -5.21 -10.00 -17.43
C THR A 109 -5.10 -10.05 -18.94
N ASP A 110 -5.87 -10.89 -19.63
CA ASP A 110 -5.94 -10.94 -21.10
C ASP A 110 -6.39 -9.60 -21.71
N ALA A 111 -7.41 -8.99 -21.09
CA ALA A 111 -7.86 -7.66 -21.52
C ALA A 111 -6.76 -6.61 -21.32
N GLY A 112 -6.02 -6.70 -20.21
CA GLY A 112 -4.89 -5.83 -19.91
C GLY A 112 -3.73 -5.97 -20.90
N GLU A 113 -3.35 -7.19 -21.26
CA GLU A 113 -2.32 -7.44 -22.29
C GLU A 113 -2.67 -6.77 -23.62
N LYS A 114 -3.92 -6.93 -24.06
CA LYS A 114 -4.41 -6.31 -25.31
C LYS A 114 -4.33 -4.77 -25.27
N LEU A 115 -4.39 -4.18 -24.07
CA LEU A 115 -4.23 -2.74 -23.84
C LEU A 115 -2.78 -2.32 -23.57
N GLY A 116 -1.82 -3.25 -23.64
CA GLY A 116 -0.41 -2.98 -23.40
C GLY A 116 -0.05 -2.75 -21.94
N CYS A 117 -0.80 -3.34 -21.01
CA CYS A 117 -0.39 -3.40 -19.61
C CYS A 117 0.87 -4.27 -19.45
N THR A 118 1.66 -3.96 -18.45
CA THR A 118 2.91 -4.67 -18.13
C THR A 118 2.88 -5.36 -16.77
N GLU A 119 1.97 -4.94 -15.89
CA GLU A 119 1.86 -5.48 -14.55
C GLU A 119 0.42 -5.87 -14.19
N ALA A 120 0.30 -6.89 -13.35
CA ALA A 120 -0.94 -7.33 -12.71
C ALA A 120 -0.90 -6.98 -11.22
N LEU A 121 -1.59 -5.92 -10.82
CA LEU A 121 -1.68 -5.47 -9.44
C LEU A 121 -2.76 -6.23 -8.69
N PHE A 122 -2.35 -7.18 -7.85
CA PHE A 122 -3.25 -7.85 -6.92
C PHE A 122 -3.45 -6.99 -5.67
N SER A 123 -4.65 -6.47 -5.51
CA SER A 123 -5.09 -5.80 -4.29
C SER A 123 -6.18 -6.63 -3.64
N LEU A 124 -6.11 -6.83 -2.34
CA LEU A 124 -7.05 -7.70 -1.66
C LEU A 124 -7.24 -7.30 -0.20
N GLY A 125 -8.34 -7.79 0.40
CA GLY A 125 -8.54 -7.68 1.83
C GLY A 125 -7.56 -8.53 2.62
N ASP A 126 -7.14 -8.06 3.79
CA ASP A 126 -6.17 -8.75 4.63
C ASP A 126 -6.83 -9.94 5.35
N LYS A 127 -6.37 -11.12 5.05
CA LYS A 127 -6.68 -12.44 5.68
C LYS A 127 -8.13 -12.60 6.13
N PRO A 128 -9.12 -12.44 5.23
CA PRO A 128 -10.55 -12.54 5.59
C PRO A 128 -10.92 -13.89 6.18
N GLU A 129 -10.23 -14.98 5.85
CA GLU A 129 -10.44 -16.31 6.42
C GLU A 129 -10.26 -16.39 7.93
N LEU A 130 -9.50 -15.47 8.53
CA LEU A 130 -9.32 -15.40 9.98
C LEU A 130 -10.59 -14.88 10.69
N LEU A 131 -11.43 -14.14 9.99
CA LEU A 131 -12.68 -13.58 10.52
C LEU A 131 -13.92 -14.32 10.01
N PHE A 132 -14.00 -14.60 8.70
CA PHE A 132 -15.20 -15.06 8.02
C PHE A 132 -15.17 -16.56 7.71
N PRO A 133 -16.13 -17.36 8.28
CA PRO A 133 -16.31 -18.77 7.91
C PRO A 133 -16.61 -18.95 6.41
N GLU A 134 -17.34 -18.02 5.81
CA GLU A 134 -17.70 -18.03 4.39
C GLU A 134 -16.45 -17.97 3.49
N MET A 135 -15.46 -17.16 3.87
CA MET A 135 -14.20 -17.11 3.13
C MET A 135 -13.41 -18.42 3.26
N ARG A 136 -13.42 -19.06 4.44
CA ARG A 136 -12.79 -20.38 4.61
C ARG A 136 -13.44 -21.43 3.70
N GLU A 137 -14.77 -21.40 3.59
CA GLU A 137 -15.49 -22.31 2.69
C GLU A 137 -15.19 -22.01 1.22
N THR A 138 -15.16 -20.73 0.81
CA THR A 138 -14.77 -20.32 -0.54
C THR A 138 -13.37 -20.81 -0.89
N LEU A 139 -12.40 -20.61 0.00
CA LEU A 139 -11.03 -21.09 -0.22
C LEU A 139 -10.95 -22.62 -0.31
N ARG A 140 -11.71 -23.33 0.53
CA ARG A 140 -11.79 -24.80 0.49
C ARG A 140 -12.35 -25.31 -0.85
N GLN A 141 -13.38 -24.65 -1.37
CA GLN A 141 -13.98 -24.98 -2.68
C GLN A 141 -13.00 -24.70 -3.83
N LEU A 142 -12.19 -23.64 -3.73
CA LEU A 142 -11.13 -23.34 -4.67
C LEU A 142 -9.89 -24.23 -4.51
N GLY A 143 -9.82 -25.04 -3.44
CA GLY A 143 -8.69 -25.95 -3.17
C GLY A 143 -7.53 -25.34 -2.40
N TYR A 144 -7.71 -24.18 -1.76
CA TYR A 144 -6.64 -23.46 -1.06
C TYR A 144 -6.86 -23.39 0.44
N LYS A 145 -5.73 -23.33 1.19
CA LYS A 145 -5.73 -23.30 2.67
C LYS A 145 -5.93 -21.88 3.23
N SER A 146 -5.52 -20.85 2.51
CA SER A 146 -5.60 -19.45 2.93
C SER A 146 -5.62 -18.52 1.73
N THR A 147 -5.99 -17.25 1.97
CA THR A 147 -5.94 -16.19 0.96
C THR A 147 -4.53 -16.01 0.36
N LEU A 148 -3.47 -16.18 1.16
CA LEU A 148 -2.10 -16.06 0.67
C LEU A 148 -1.71 -17.21 -0.26
N HIS A 149 -2.13 -18.47 0.01
CA HIS A 149 -1.93 -19.59 -0.91
C HIS A 149 -2.70 -19.38 -2.23
N TYR A 150 -3.90 -18.82 -2.14
CA TYR A 150 -4.67 -18.49 -3.34
C TYR A 150 -4.00 -17.39 -4.16
N LEU A 151 -3.53 -16.33 -3.50
CA LEU A 151 -2.80 -15.25 -4.15
C LEU A 151 -1.53 -15.76 -4.85
N GLU A 152 -0.73 -16.59 -4.19
CA GLU A 152 0.47 -17.21 -4.76
C GLU A 152 0.12 -17.97 -6.05
N ALA A 153 -0.89 -18.83 -5.99
CA ALA A 153 -1.35 -19.59 -7.15
C ALA A 153 -1.86 -18.69 -8.30
N MET A 154 -2.51 -17.57 -7.97
CA MET A 154 -2.96 -16.60 -8.99
C MET A 154 -1.79 -15.82 -9.59
N CYS A 155 -0.75 -15.52 -8.83
CA CYS A 155 0.48 -14.95 -9.36
C CYS A 155 1.18 -15.94 -10.32
N GLU A 156 1.28 -17.21 -9.93
CA GLU A 156 1.81 -18.28 -10.82
C GLU A 156 0.97 -18.43 -12.09
N LEU A 157 -0.34 -18.39 -11.97
CA LEU A 157 -1.28 -18.46 -13.10
C LEU A 157 -1.02 -17.33 -14.10
N VAL A 158 -0.92 -16.08 -13.61
CA VAL A 158 -0.64 -14.91 -14.44
C VAL A 158 0.71 -15.03 -15.14
N LEU A 159 1.77 -15.44 -14.44
CA LEU A 159 3.10 -15.65 -15.05
C LEU A 159 3.12 -16.73 -16.12
N ARG A 160 2.31 -17.79 -15.97
CA ARG A 160 2.26 -18.89 -16.90
C ARG A 160 1.44 -18.57 -18.14
N GLU A 161 0.32 -17.87 -17.99
CA GLU A 161 -0.69 -17.69 -19.05
C GLU A 161 -0.57 -16.33 -19.76
N THR A 162 0.16 -15.36 -19.19
CA THR A 162 0.26 -13.99 -19.73
C THR A 162 1.70 -13.46 -19.70
N SER A 163 1.94 -12.31 -20.31
CA SER A 163 3.22 -11.58 -20.22
C SER A 163 3.26 -10.58 -19.05
N LEU A 164 2.20 -10.49 -18.26
CA LEU A 164 2.10 -9.54 -17.17
C LEU A 164 2.93 -9.97 -15.95
N LEU A 165 3.54 -9.00 -15.29
CA LEU A 165 4.32 -9.21 -14.08
C LEU A 165 3.44 -9.00 -12.84
N PRO A 166 3.25 -10.00 -11.97
CA PRO A 166 2.48 -9.83 -10.74
C PRO A 166 3.11 -8.84 -9.76
N HIS A 167 2.26 -8.03 -9.13
CA HIS A 167 2.58 -7.15 -8.01
C HIS A 167 1.56 -7.37 -6.89
N PRO A 168 1.80 -8.29 -5.94
CA PRO A 168 0.88 -8.53 -4.83
C PRO A 168 0.98 -7.48 -3.73
N ASN A 169 -0.18 -7.06 -3.22
CA ASN A 169 -0.34 -6.15 -2.08
C ASN A 169 -1.32 -6.75 -1.05
N PRO A 170 -0.93 -7.86 -0.36
CA PRO A 170 -1.84 -8.67 0.46
C PRO A 170 -1.95 -8.25 1.93
N GLY A 171 -1.37 -7.13 2.34
CA GLY A 171 -1.26 -6.75 3.75
C GLY A 171 -0.03 -7.35 4.43
N LEU A 172 -0.15 -7.72 5.71
CA LEU A 172 0.96 -8.21 6.51
C LEU A 172 1.48 -9.57 6.04
N LEU A 173 2.80 -9.69 5.93
CA LEU A 173 3.50 -10.91 5.53
C LEU A 173 4.54 -11.34 6.58
N SER A 174 4.73 -12.65 6.73
CA SER A 174 5.91 -13.22 7.39
C SER A 174 7.09 -13.27 6.42
N ALA A 175 8.31 -13.47 6.94
CA ALA A 175 9.52 -13.66 6.13
C ALA A 175 9.34 -14.78 5.10
N GLU A 176 8.76 -15.92 5.50
CA GLU A 176 8.46 -17.05 4.62
C GLU A 176 7.51 -16.66 3.48
N TRP A 177 6.44 -15.90 3.77
CA TRP A 177 5.50 -15.46 2.74
C TRP A 177 6.11 -14.43 1.80
N ILE A 178 7.01 -13.58 2.28
CA ILE A 178 7.76 -12.65 1.42
C ILE A 178 8.63 -13.44 0.44
N GLU A 179 9.37 -14.44 0.92
CA GLU A 179 10.20 -15.32 0.07
C GLU A 179 9.38 -16.05 -0.98
N ARG A 180 8.26 -16.67 -0.59
CA ARG A 180 7.37 -17.40 -1.51
C ARG A 180 6.79 -16.49 -2.58
N LEU A 181 6.22 -15.35 -2.21
CA LEU A 181 5.64 -14.41 -3.16
C LEU A 181 6.71 -13.73 -4.04
N ALA A 182 7.93 -13.54 -3.55
CA ALA A 182 9.05 -13.03 -4.36
C ALA A 182 9.41 -13.96 -5.52
N ALA A 183 9.23 -15.27 -5.36
CA ALA A 183 9.47 -16.24 -6.43
C ALA A 183 8.46 -16.13 -7.59
N VAL A 184 7.27 -15.56 -7.33
CA VAL A 184 6.16 -15.51 -8.30
C VAL A 184 5.69 -14.08 -8.59
N SER A 185 6.51 -13.08 -8.27
CA SER A 185 6.19 -11.67 -8.52
C SER A 185 7.43 -10.85 -8.85
N SER A 186 7.26 -9.73 -9.54
CA SER A 186 8.36 -8.80 -9.85
C SER A 186 8.62 -7.79 -8.74
N SER A 187 7.62 -7.54 -7.90
CA SER A 187 7.65 -6.57 -6.80
C SER A 187 6.43 -6.82 -5.90
N MET A 188 6.46 -6.24 -4.70
CA MET A 188 5.33 -6.31 -3.76
C MET A 188 5.02 -4.93 -3.17
N GLY A 189 3.91 -4.83 -2.44
CA GLY A 189 3.53 -3.62 -1.74
C GLY A 189 2.86 -3.87 -0.40
N LEU A 190 3.03 -2.90 0.49
CA LEU A 190 2.29 -2.76 1.73
C LEU A 190 2.23 -1.28 2.10
N MET A 191 1.04 -0.69 2.09
CA MET A 191 0.89 0.70 2.52
C MET A 191 1.10 0.79 4.03
N LEU A 192 2.14 1.51 4.47
CA LEU A 192 2.40 1.76 5.90
C LEU A 192 1.22 2.48 6.55
N GLU A 193 0.55 3.33 5.80
CA GLU A 193 -0.54 4.23 6.19
C GLU A 193 -0.07 5.30 7.17
N THR A 194 0.39 4.91 8.35
CA THR A 194 0.81 5.82 9.42
C THR A 194 1.79 5.17 10.38
N THR A 195 2.56 5.98 11.09
CA THR A 195 3.32 5.57 12.28
C THR A 195 2.61 5.92 13.59
N ASN A 196 1.42 6.52 13.51
CA ASN A 196 0.63 6.91 14.68
C ASN A 196 -0.31 5.79 15.13
N ALA A 197 0.07 5.05 16.17
CA ALA A 197 -0.77 4.01 16.77
C ALA A 197 -2.08 4.54 17.36
N GLY A 198 -2.20 5.84 17.62
CA GLY A 198 -3.43 6.47 18.08
C GLY A 198 -4.60 6.34 17.10
N LEU A 199 -4.33 6.06 15.82
CA LEU A 199 -5.39 5.79 14.84
C LEU A 199 -6.12 4.45 15.05
N LEU A 200 -5.62 3.56 15.92
CA LEU A 200 -6.31 2.34 16.34
C LEU A 200 -7.26 2.55 17.54
N ALA A 201 -7.30 3.76 18.11
CA ALA A 201 -8.21 4.06 19.21
C ALA A 201 -9.69 3.97 18.76
N PRO A 202 -10.63 3.68 19.68
CA PRO A 202 -12.06 3.64 19.40
C PRO A 202 -12.54 4.91 18.66
N GLY A 203 -13.20 4.74 17.52
CA GLY A 203 -13.70 5.83 16.67
C GLY A 203 -12.66 6.48 15.76
N ALA A 204 -11.40 6.05 15.80
CA ALA A 204 -10.36 6.52 14.89
C ALA A 204 -10.35 5.72 13.57
N ALA A 205 -9.56 6.17 12.60
CA ALA A 205 -9.56 5.64 11.22
C ALA A 205 -9.21 4.14 11.12
N HIS A 206 -8.44 3.59 12.06
CA HIS A 206 -8.06 2.18 12.12
C HIS A 206 -8.72 1.44 13.31
N ASP A 207 -9.80 1.97 13.86
CA ASP A 207 -10.61 1.24 14.84
C ASP A 207 -11.08 -0.10 14.21
N ASN A 208 -10.90 -1.21 14.94
CA ASN A 208 -11.18 -2.55 14.45
C ASN A 208 -10.37 -2.98 13.18
N ALA A 209 -9.17 -2.44 13.01
CA ALA A 209 -8.24 -2.84 11.95
C ALA A 209 -6.92 -3.39 12.54
N PRO A 210 -6.89 -4.67 13.02
CA PRO A 210 -5.78 -5.24 13.77
C PRO A 210 -4.47 -5.36 13.00
N ASP A 211 -4.53 -5.35 11.66
CA ASP A 211 -3.36 -5.41 10.79
C ASP A 211 -2.83 -4.03 10.38
N LYS A 212 -3.49 -2.95 10.85
CA LYS A 212 -3.02 -1.58 10.67
C LYS A 212 -2.08 -1.09 11.80
N LEU A 213 -1.69 -1.96 12.72
CA LEU A 213 -0.71 -1.63 13.75
C LEU A 213 0.65 -1.28 13.10
N PRO A 214 1.17 -0.04 13.29
CA PRO A 214 2.36 0.43 12.59
C PRO A 214 3.58 -0.47 12.74
N GLU A 215 3.83 -0.98 13.96
CA GLU A 215 4.95 -1.88 14.22
C GLU A 215 4.94 -3.16 13.38
N LYS A 216 3.76 -3.75 13.17
CA LYS A 216 3.61 -4.95 12.32
C LYS A 216 3.91 -4.64 10.87
N ARG A 217 3.43 -3.48 10.38
CA ARG A 217 3.64 -3.05 9.01
C ARG A 217 5.09 -2.69 8.75
N LEU A 218 5.73 -1.99 9.68
CA LEU A 218 7.18 -1.70 9.62
C LEU A 218 8.02 -2.98 9.58
N ARG A 219 7.67 -4.00 10.38
CA ARG A 219 8.37 -5.30 10.34
C ARG A 219 8.25 -5.99 8.97
N THR A 220 7.09 -5.95 8.34
CA THR A 220 6.91 -6.51 6.99
C THR A 220 7.78 -5.76 5.98
N ILE A 221 7.80 -4.41 6.02
CA ILE A 221 8.62 -3.58 5.14
C ILE A 221 10.11 -3.84 5.38
N GLU A 222 10.54 -3.91 6.63
CA GLU A 222 11.92 -4.20 7.00
C GLU A 222 12.36 -5.58 6.49
N GLU A 223 11.49 -6.59 6.64
CA GLU A 223 11.77 -7.94 6.18
C GLU A 223 11.87 -8.01 4.65
N ALA A 224 10.99 -7.33 3.92
CA ALA A 224 11.10 -7.21 2.47
C ALA A 224 12.43 -6.54 2.05
N GLY A 225 12.89 -5.53 2.81
CA GLY A 225 14.19 -4.90 2.60
C GLY A 225 15.37 -5.85 2.84
N LYS A 226 15.33 -6.66 3.90
CA LYS A 226 16.37 -7.69 4.18
C LYS A 226 16.47 -8.71 3.04
N GLN A 227 15.33 -9.11 2.48
CA GLN A 227 15.25 -10.04 1.36
C GLN A 227 15.48 -9.37 -0.01
N ARG A 228 15.69 -8.05 -0.03
CA ARG A 228 15.93 -7.25 -1.26
C ARG A 228 14.81 -7.35 -2.28
N VAL A 229 13.58 -7.49 -1.83
CA VAL A 229 12.42 -7.49 -2.71
C VAL A 229 12.12 -6.05 -3.14
N PRO A 230 11.92 -5.76 -4.43
CA PRO A 230 11.38 -4.48 -4.88
C PRO A 230 10.04 -4.24 -4.22
N PHE A 231 9.91 -3.13 -3.47
CA PHE A 231 8.78 -2.96 -2.56
C PHE A 231 8.21 -1.54 -2.62
N THR A 232 6.88 -1.44 -2.69
CA THR A 232 6.16 -0.17 -2.66
C THR A 232 5.49 0.03 -1.30
N THR A 233 5.62 1.21 -0.74
CA THR A 233 4.90 1.63 0.46
C THR A 233 4.33 3.03 0.29
N GLY A 234 3.43 3.43 1.19
CA GLY A 234 2.80 4.75 1.16
C GLY A 234 2.23 5.15 2.51
N LEU A 235 1.90 6.44 2.62
CA LEU A 235 1.28 7.05 3.78
C LEU A 235 -0.13 7.49 3.42
N LEU A 236 -1.03 7.41 4.39
CA LEU A 236 -2.35 8.01 4.35
C LEU A 236 -2.23 9.47 4.79
N ILE A 237 -2.72 10.39 3.97
CA ILE A 237 -2.69 11.84 4.19
C ILE A 237 -4.10 12.35 4.38
#